data_d7855ce58ae8ddd680cbd323e975e9d2
#
_entry.id   d7855ce58ae8ddd680cbd323e975e9d2
#
_cell.length_a   1.000
_cell.length_b   1.000
_cell.length_c   1.000
_cell.angle_alpha   90.00
_cell.angle_beta   90.00
_cell.angle_gamma   90.00
#
_symmetry.space_group_name_H-M   'P 1'
#
loop_
_entity.id
_entity.type
_entity.pdbx_description
1 polymer ?
#
loop_
_entity_poly.entity_id
_entity_poly.type
_entity_poly.pdbx_seq_one_letter_code
_entity_poly.pdbx_strand_id
1 'polypeptide(L)'
;MGEWFENEDLWRDLYPYLFPPERFQAAGEEVTSLLELAGFAGKRVLDLCCGPGRHSVELARRGYEVTGVDRSPYLLERAGDRAAEMGAEAEWVLDDMRSFRRPAAFGLAINLYTSFGYTSSEADDMRVLRNVRESLEPGGSLVMELMGKEVLASIFSRVGVAEPEDGSRLFMVRDVEDDWSVVSNLWILVGDGRAREYSFSHRIYSARELRGMLEGAGFRGVRLYGGLDGSDYDTGASRLVAVASAPEEASG
;
A
#
# COMPACT_ATOMS: atom_id res chain seq x y z
N MET A 1 -7.50 21.16 -10.62
CA MET A 1 -7.48 20.77 -9.21
C MET A 1 -6.39 19.72 -9.11
N GLY A 2 -5.45 19.80 -8.14
CA GLY A 2 -4.45 18.75 -7.92
C GLY A 2 -5.10 17.44 -7.49
N GLU A 3 -4.38 16.34 -7.61
CA GLU A 3 -4.85 15.04 -7.14
C GLU A 3 -4.94 15.06 -5.60
N TRP A 4 -5.92 14.39 -5.00
CA TRP A 4 -6.20 14.46 -3.57
C TRP A 4 -4.99 14.08 -2.68
N PHE A 5 -4.16 13.14 -3.14
CA PHE A 5 -2.96 12.70 -2.42
C PHE A 5 -1.80 13.71 -2.48
N GLU A 6 -1.92 14.81 -3.25
CA GLU A 6 -1.03 15.97 -3.23
C GLU A 6 -1.40 16.97 -2.13
N ASN A 7 -2.53 16.74 -1.45
CA ASN A 7 -2.98 17.62 -0.38
C ASN A 7 -2.26 17.28 0.93
N GLU A 8 -1.20 17.99 1.24
CA GLU A 8 -0.41 17.79 2.47
C GLU A 8 -1.22 18.07 3.75
N ASP A 9 -2.24 18.92 3.69
CA ASP A 9 -3.12 19.15 4.85
C ASP A 9 -3.95 17.92 5.17
N LEU A 10 -4.37 17.16 4.15
CA LEU A 10 -5.04 15.87 4.34
C LEU A 10 -4.14 14.92 5.14
N TRP A 11 -2.90 14.77 4.73
CA TRP A 11 -1.97 13.87 5.40
C TRP A 11 -1.68 14.29 6.85
N ARG A 12 -1.51 15.59 7.10
CA ARG A 12 -1.29 16.13 8.45
C ARG A 12 -2.49 15.92 9.36
N ASP A 13 -3.66 16.28 8.87
CA ASP A 13 -4.91 16.23 9.62
C ASP A 13 -5.35 14.79 9.91
N LEU A 14 -5.19 13.90 8.95
CA LEU A 14 -5.64 12.52 9.06
C LEU A 14 -4.55 11.56 9.58
N TYR A 15 -3.33 12.04 9.79
CA TYR A 15 -2.21 11.20 10.26
C TYR A 15 -2.55 10.36 11.49
N PRO A 16 -3.16 10.90 12.57
CA PRO A 16 -3.48 10.11 13.77
C PRO A 16 -4.49 8.98 13.50
N TYR A 17 -5.35 9.16 12.50
CA TYR A 17 -6.36 8.17 12.12
C TYR A 17 -5.82 7.10 11.17
N LEU A 18 -4.97 7.53 10.23
CA LEU A 18 -4.41 6.65 9.21
C LEU A 18 -3.23 5.85 9.76
N PHE A 19 -2.48 6.41 10.70
CA PHE A 19 -1.27 5.83 11.25
C PHE A 19 -1.25 5.83 12.78
N PRO A 20 -2.25 5.20 13.43
CA PRO A 20 -2.26 5.10 14.88
C PRO A 20 -1.12 4.18 15.37
N PRO A 21 -0.67 4.32 16.64
CA PRO A 21 0.47 3.59 17.20
C PRO A 21 0.40 2.07 17.01
N GLU A 22 -0.79 1.48 17.10
CA GLU A 22 -1.00 0.04 16.97
C GLU A 22 -0.54 -0.50 15.62
N ARG A 23 -0.70 0.29 14.56
CA ARG A 23 -0.23 -0.07 13.21
C ARG A 23 1.28 -0.16 13.12
N PHE A 24 1.99 0.70 13.85
CA PHE A 24 3.44 0.62 13.90
C PHE A 24 3.93 -0.54 14.76
N GLN A 25 3.20 -0.89 15.82
CA GLN A 25 3.51 -2.06 16.65
C GLN A 25 3.35 -3.37 15.89
N ALA A 26 2.34 -3.47 15.04
CA ALA A 26 2.10 -4.64 14.19
C ALA A 26 3.15 -4.84 13.08
N ALA A 27 3.89 -3.78 12.69
CA ALA A 27 4.80 -3.83 11.55
C ALA A 27 5.86 -4.94 11.64
N GLY A 28 6.32 -5.27 12.84
CA GLY A 28 7.30 -6.34 13.06
C GLY A 28 6.78 -7.72 12.64
N GLU A 29 5.57 -8.07 13.04
CA GLU A 29 4.93 -9.34 12.69
C GLU A 29 4.54 -9.35 11.19
N GLU A 30 3.99 -8.25 10.69
CA GLU A 30 3.63 -8.11 9.27
C GLU A 30 4.86 -8.28 8.36
N VAL A 31 6.02 -7.69 8.70
CA VAL A 31 7.27 -7.87 7.95
C VAL A 31 7.76 -9.31 8.00
N THR A 32 7.65 -9.99 9.14
CA THR A 32 8.01 -11.42 9.21
C THR A 32 7.16 -12.24 8.25
N SER A 33 5.85 -12.09 8.36
CA SER A 33 4.89 -12.82 7.53
C SER A 33 5.07 -12.55 6.03
N LEU A 34 5.26 -11.29 5.63
CA LEU A 34 5.45 -10.94 4.22
C LEU A 34 6.75 -11.53 3.63
N LEU A 35 7.84 -11.55 4.42
CA LEU A 35 9.12 -12.13 3.97
C LEU A 35 9.01 -13.65 3.80
N GLU A 36 8.34 -14.34 4.71
CA GLU A 36 8.06 -15.77 4.61
C GLU A 36 7.17 -16.08 3.40
N LEU A 37 6.10 -15.29 3.22
CA LEU A 37 5.14 -15.45 2.13
C LEU A 37 5.80 -15.24 0.75
N ALA A 38 6.73 -14.26 0.66
CA ALA A 38 7.52 -13.99 -0.52
C ALA A 38 8.61 -15.03 -0.77
N GLY A 39 9.02 -15.78 0.26
CA GLY A 39 10.20 -16.65 0.20
C GLY A 39 11.49 -15.86 -0.07
N PHE A 40 11.57 -14.61 0.44
CA PHE A 40 12.63 -13.69 0.09
C PHE A 40 13.89 -13.90 0.91
N ALA A 41 15.00 -14.15 0.22
CA ALA A 41 16.34 -14.34 0.83
C ALA A 41 17.37 -13.28 0.38
N GLY A 42 16.95 -12.31 -0.45
CA GLY A 42 17.80 -11.22 -0.93
C GLY A 42 17.97 -10.10 0.08
N LYS A 43 18.45 -8.94 -0.38
CA LYS A 43 18.68 -7.79 0.50
C LYS A 43 17.95 -6.52 0.08
N ARG A 44 17.77 -6.29 -1.21
CA ARG A 44 17.25 -5.03 -1.75
C ARG A 44 15.74 -5.07 -1.86
N VAL A 45 15.08 -4.15 -1.14
CA VAL A 45 13.61 -4.07 -1.04
C VAL A 45 13.11 -2.70 -1.49
N LEU A 46 12.11 -2.69 -2.36
CA LEU A 46 11.32 -1.52 -2.70
C LEU A 46 10.04 -1.52 -1.85
N ASP A 47 9.80 -0.45 -1.11
CA ASP A 47 8.51 -0.18 -0.47
C ASP A 47 7.82 0.96 -1.22
N LEU A 48 6.87 0.61 -2.10
CA LEU A 48 6.18 1.56 -2.98
C LEU A 48 4.92 2.09 -2.28
N CYS A 49 4.79 3.42 -2.17
CA CYS A 49 3.83 4.12 -1.33
C CYS A 49 4.08 3.81 0.16
N CYS A 50 5.32 4.00 0.60
CA CYS A 50 5.79 3.61 1.92
C CYS A 50 5.16 4.40 3.07
N GLY A 51 4.51 5.53 2.77
CA GLY A 51 3.92 6.42 3.79
C GLY A 51 4.96 6.86 4.83
N PRO A 52 4.62 6.83 6.13
CA PRO A 52 5.54 7.19 7.22
C PRO A 52 6.55 6.08 7.57
N GLY A 53 6.87 5.19 6.61
CA GLY A 53 7.93 4.22 6.73
C GLY A 53 7.64 3.04 7.67
N ARG A 54 6.39 2.68 7.89
CA ARG A 54 6.00 1.64 8.84
C ARG A 54 6.72 0.30 8.61
N HIS A 55 6.70 -0.21 7.40
CA HIS A 55 7.38 -1.45 7.01
C HIS A 55 8.82 -1.20 6.61
N SER A 56 9.10 -0.09 5.91
CA SER A 56 10.45 0.28 5.48
C SER A 56 11.44 0.33 6.64
N VAL A 57 11.07 1.00 7.75
CA VAL A 57 11.95 1.12 8.92
C VAL A 57 12.19 -0.23 9.58
N GLU A 58 11.15 -1.07 9.69
CA GLU A 58 11.29 -2.39 10.28
C GLU A 58 12.15 -3.32 9.40
N LEU A 59 12.02 -3.27 8.08
CA LEU A 59 12.89 -3.97 7.13
C LEU A 59 14.35 -3.50 7.26
N ALA A 60 14.59 -2.17 7.30
CA ALA A 60 15.92 -1.60 7.45
C ALA A 60 16.58 -2.03 8.76
N ARG A 61 15.84 -2.04 9.89
CA ARG A 61 16.33 -2.56 11.18
C ARG A 61 16.76 -4.03 11.15
N ARG A 62 16.17 -4.81 10.25
CA ARG A 62 16.56 -6.22 10.02
C ARG A 62 17.74 -6.37 9.05
N GLY A 63 18.32 -5.27 8.58
CA GLY A 63 19.49 -5.24 7.72
C GLY A 63 19.20 -5.36 6.23
N TYR A 64 17.95 -5.12 5.80
CA TYR A 64 17.61 -4.98 4.39
C TYR A 64 17.99 -3.58 3.88
N GLU A 65 18.38 -3.51 2.61
CA GLU A 65 18.64 -2.28 1.87
C GLU A 65 17.32 -1.78 1.29
N VAL A 66 16.69 -0.83 1.97
CA VAL A 66 15.33 -0.39 1.66
C VAL A 66 15.31 0.92 0.90
N THR A 67 14.58 0.96 -0.20
CA THR A 67 14.16 2.20 -0.88
C THR A 67 12.66 2.39 -0.65
N GLY A 68 12.31 3.37 0.18
CA GLY A 68 10.92 3.79 0.40
C GLY A 68 10.55 4.91 -0.56
N VAL A 69 9.48 4.72 -1.32
CA VAL A 69 8.98 5.69 -2.29
C VAL A 69 7.60 6.16 -1.87
N ASP A 70 7.42 7.46 -1.76
CA ASP A 70 6.09 8.05 -1.52
C ASP A 70 5.99 9.41 -2.23
N ARG A 71 4.77 9.86 -2.46
CA ARG A 71 4.51 11.14 -3.10
C ARG A 71 4.39 12.31 -2.11
N SER A 72 4.08 12.03 -0.84
CA SER A 72 3.95 13.04 0.19
C SER A 72 5.30 13.34 0.85
N PRO A 73 5.82 14.57 0.71
CA PRO A 73 7.02 14.98 1.43
C PRO A 73 6.82 14.94 2.95
N TYR A 74 5.61 15.22 3.44
CA TYR A 74 5.29 15.11 4.86
C TYR A 74 5.42 13.68 5.40
N LEU A 75 4.89 12.69 4.66
CA LEU A 75 4.99 11.30 5.08
C LEU A 75 6.44 10.79 5.03
N LEU A 76 7.22 11.20 4.02
CA LEU A 76 8.65 10.86 3.95
C LEU A 76 9.46 11.52 5.06
N GLU A 77 9.13 12.75 5.47
CA GLU A 77 9.73 13.37 6.65
C GLU A 77 9.47 12.53 7.90
N ARG A 78 8.21 12.08 8.12
CA ARG A 78 7.87 11.18 9.24
C ARG A 78 8.60 9.84 9.16
N ALA A 79 8.80 9.30 7.95
CA ALA A 79 9.57 8.08 7.75
C ALA A 79 11.03 8.26 8.13
N GLY A 80 11.66 9.37 7.73
CA GLY A 80 13.03 9.74 8.09
C GLY A 80 13.22 9.93 9.60
N ASP A 81 12.32 10.68 10.25
CA ASP A 81 12.32 10.87 11.71
C ASP A 81 12.28 9.53 12.43
N ARG A 82 11.32 8.68 12.06
CA ARG A 82 11.16 7.34 12.64
C ARG A 82 12.40 6.47 12.42
N ALA A 83 12.99 6.49 11.23
CA ALA A 83 14.20 5.74 10.95
C ALA A 83 15.35 6.18 11.86
N ALA A 84 15.53 7.50 12.02
CA ALA A 84 16.55 8.06 12.91
C ALA A 84 16.32 7.67 14.38
N GLU A 85 15.07 7.75 14.87
CA GLU A 85 14.72 7.32 16.23
C GLU A 85 15.00 5.84 16.50
N MET A 86 14.83 5.00 15.46
CA MET A 86 15.01 3.55 15.57
C MET A 86 16.41 3.08 15.15
N GLY A 87 17.32 3.99 14.80
CA GLY A 87 18.67 3.67 14.36
C GLY A 87 18.70 2.83 13.07
N ALA A 88 17.76 3.09 12.15
CA ALA A 88 17.64 2.42 10.87
C ALA A 88 18.03 3.38 9.74
N GLU A 89 18.61 2.83 8.65
CA GLU A 89 18.95 3.59 7.46
C GLU A 89 18.16 3.05 6.26
N ALA A 90 17.46 3.96 5.55
CA ALA A 90 16.75 3.67 4.33
C ALA A 90 16.87 4.84 3.36
N GLU A 91 16.77 4.56 2.06
CA GLU A 91 16.67 5.60 1.04
C GLU A 91 15.21 6.06 0.93
N TRP A 92 14.96 7.36 1.05
CA TRP A 92 13.64 7.96 0.90
C TRP A 92 13.58 8.72 -0.43
N VAL A 93 12.63 8.34 -1.28
CA VAL A 93 12.48 8.90 -2.63
C VAL A 93 11.11 9.54 -2.76
N LEU A 94 11.11 10.86 -3.01
CA LEU A 94 9.90 11.60 -3.35
C LEU A 94 9.59 11.39 -4.84
N ASP A 95 8.69 10.47 -5.14
CA ASP A 95 8.29 10.17 -6.52
C ASP A 95 6.86 9.59 -6.54
N ASP A 96 6.28 9.54 -7.73
CA ASP A 96 4.98 8.96 -8.01
C ASP A 96 5.11 7.49 -8.41
N MET A 97 4.27 6.61 -7.87
CA MET A 97 4.26 5.20 -8.25
C MET A 97 4.05 4.96 -9.76
N ARG A 98 3.44 5.93 -10.46
CA ARG A 98 3.22 5.89 -11.93
C ARG A 98 4.49 6.14 -12.73
N SER A 99 5.48 6.82 -12.15
CA SER A 99 6.76 7.19 -12.80
C SER A 99 7.96 6.46 -12.23
N PHE A 100 7.94 6.09 -10.95
CA PHE A 100 9.07 5.43 -10.33
C PHE A 100 9.44 4.13 -11.03
N ARG A 101 10.70 4.01 -11.40
CA ARG A 101 11.26 2.81 -12.02
C ARG A 101 12.78 2.76 -11.84
N ARG A 102 13.30 1.64 -11.37
CA ARG A 102 14.74 1.32 -11.30
C ARG A 102 14.96 -0.10 -11.84
N PRO A 103 15.33 -0.27 -13.11
CA PRO A 103 15.40 -1.59 -13.74
C PRO A 103 16.31 -2.57 -12.98
N ALA A 104 15.78 -3.76 -12.68
CA ALA A 104 16.47 -4.88 -12.03
C ALA A 104 17.23 -4.47 -10.74
N ALA A 105 16.64 -3.57 -9.95
CA ALA A 105 17.29 -3.05 -8.75
C ALA A 105 16.88 -3.75 -7.45
N PHE A 106 15.76 -4.48 -7.44
CA PHE A 106 15.18 -5.02 -6.21
C PHE A 106 14.85 -6.50 -6.33
N GLY A 107 15.17 -7.25 -5.29
CA GLY A 107 14.74 -8.65 -5.20
C GLY A 107 13.33 -8.81 -4.63
N LEU A 108 12.83 -7.81 -3.90
CA LEU A 108 11.47 -7.75 -3.38
C LEU A 108 10.89 -6.34 -3.59
N ALA A 109 9.64 -6.27 -4.04
CA ALA A 109 8.83 -5.06 -3.98
C ALA A 109 7.59 -5.33 -3.11
N ILE A 110 7.23 -4.35 -2.30
CA ILE A 110 6.01 -4.37 -1.50
C ILE A 110 5.16 -3.14 -1.82
N ASN A 111 3.83 -3.34 -1.85
CA ASN A 111 2.83 -2.28 -1.93
C ASN A 111 1.67 -2.67 -1.03
N LEU A 112 1.62 -2.12 0.16
CA LEU A 112 0.79 -2.58 1.24
C LEU A 112 -0.27 -1.55 1.63
N TYR A 113 -1.25 -2.00 2.40
CA TYR A 113 -2.26 -1.17 3.03
C TYR A 113 -3.16 -0.41 2.06
N THR A 114 -3.55 -1.09 0.96
CA THR A 114 -4.47 -0.52 -0.05
C THR A 114 -3.93 0.77 -0.68
N SER A 115 -2.65 0.82 -1.03
CA SER A 115 -2.05 1.97 -1.72
C SER A 115 -2.25 1.95 -3.24
N PHE A 116 -2.79 0.86 -3.79
CA PHE A 116 -3.05 0.66 -5.22
C PHE A 116 -4.50 0.98 -5.60
N GLY A 117 -4.74 1.48 -6.81
CA GLY A 117 -6.07 1.84 -7.31
C GLY A 117 -6.41 3.34 -7.22
N TYR A 118 -5.51 4.16 -6.68
CA TYR A 118 -5.73 5.61 -6.55
C TYR A 118 -5.33 6.43 -7.77
N THR A 119 -4.89 5.81 -8.85
CA THR A 119 -4.55 6.53 -10.08
C THR A 119 -5.80 6.96 -10.86
N SER A 120 -5.64 7.83 -11.86
CA SER A 120 -6.76 8.37 -12.64
C SER A 120 -7.39 7.35 -13.60
N SER A 121 -6.69 6.26 -13.93
CA SER A 121 -7.18 5.25 -14.89
C SER A 121 -6.61 3.85 -14.60
N GLU A 122 -7.33 2.81 -15.03
CA GLU A 122 -6.82 1.44 -15.00
C GLU A 122 -5.52 1.28 -15.83
N ALA A 123 -5.37 2.07 -16.89
CA ALA A 123 -4.15 2.09 -17.69
C ALA A 123 -2.94 2.61 -16.88
N ASP A 124 -3.15 3.55 -15.96
CA ASP A 124 -2.13 4.02 -15.03
C ASP A 124 -1.81 2.97 -13.96
N ASP A 125 -2.83 2.28 -13.42
CA ASP A 125 -2.61 1.16 -12.51
C ASP A 125 -1.78 0.04 -13.19
N MET A 126 -2.10 -0.28 -14.43
CA MET A 126 -1.30 -1.22 -15.23
C MET A 126 0.13 -0.72 -15.48
N ARG A 127 0.33 0.59 -15.63
CA ARG A 127 1.68 1.18 -15.74
C ARG A 127 2.47 1.00 -14.45
N VAL A 128 1.85 1.22 -13.29
CA VAL A 128 2.48 0.97 -11.98
C VAL A 128 2.97 -0.47 -11.89
N LEU A 129 2.12 -1.45 -12.20
CA LEU A 129 2.50 -2.86 -12.15
C LEU A 129 3.67 -3.20 -13.09
N ARG A 130 3.69 -2.63 -14.31
CA ARG A 130 4.80 -2.82 -15.24
C ARG A 130 6.09 -2.20 -14.73
N ASN A 131 6.03 -0.98 -14.17
CA ASN A 131 7.19 -0.31 -13.58
C ASN A 131 7.77 -1.11 -12.41
N VAL A 132 6.90 -1.66 -11.54
CA VAL A 132 7.33 -2.55 -10.45
C VAL A 132 8.00 -3.81 -10.99
N ARG A 133 7.37 -4.48 -11.98
CA ARG A 133 7.95 -5.68 -12.59
C ARG A 133 9.33 -5.41 -13.21
N GLU A 134 9.49 -4.26 -13.89
CA GLU A 134 10.77 -3.86 -14.48
C GLU A 134 11.81 -3.47 -13.43
N SER A 135 11.38 -3.02 -12.26
CA SER A 135 12.25 -2.68 -11.14
C SER A 135 12.73 -3.91 -10.36
N LEU A 136 12.04 -5.04 -10.51
CA LEU A 136 12.45 -6.30 -9.91
C LEU A 136 13.56 -6.97 -10.74
N GLU A 137 14.49 -7.61 -10.02
CA GLU A 137 15.45 -8.55 -10.58
C GLU A 137 14.71 -9.73 -11.24
N PRO A 138 15.34 -10.45 -12.19
CA PRO A 138 14.79 -11.73 -12.64
C PRO A 138 14.49 -12.65 -11.46
N GLY A 139 13.30 -13.23 -11.42
CA GLY A 139 12.82 -14.04 -10.29
C GLY A 139 12.43 -13.24 -9.03
N GLY A 140 12.63 -11.94 -9.00
CA GLY A 140 12.23 -11.09 -7.87
C GLY A 140 10.74 -11.10 -7.59
N SER A 141 10.35 -10.91 -6.35
CA SER A 141 8.97 -11.05 -5.88
C SER A 141 8.27 -9.71 -5.65
N LEU A 142 6.97 -9.67 -5.91
CA LEU A 142 6.06 -8.60 -5.50
C LEU A 142 5.08 -9.14 -4.46
N VAL A 143 4.89 -8.40 -3.36
CA VAL A 143 3.80 -8.61 -2.40
C VAL A 143 2.92 -7.36 -2.40
N MET A 144 1.64 -7.55 -2.67
CA MET A 144 0.62 -6.48 -2.59
C MET A 144 -0.45 -6.86 -1.58
N GLU A 145 -0.95 -5.86 -0.84
CA GLU A 145 -2.07 -6.02 0.09
C GLU A 145 -3.13 -4.95 -0.19
N LEU A 146 -4.33 -5.40 -0.49
CA LEU A 146 -5.47 -4.56 -0.83
C LEU A 146 -6.70 -4.89 0.02
N MET A 147 -7.63 -3.95 0.08
CA MET A 147 -9.02 -4.26 0.41
C MET A 147 -9.72 -4.76 -0.86
N GLY A 148 -9.77 -6.10 -1.04
CA GLY A 148 -10.43 -6.70 -2.19
C GLY A 148 -11.94 -6.44 -2.22
N LYS A 149 -12.55 -6.47 -3.43
CA LYS A 149 -14.01 -6.28 -3.60
C LYS A 149 -14.82 -7.23 -2.73
N GLU A 150 -14.41 -8.50 -2.67
CA GLU A 150 -15.11 -9.55 -1.91
C GLU A 150 -15.07 -9.27 -0.41
N VAL A 151 -13.90 -8.86 0.10
CA VAL A 151 -13.75 -8.49 1.52
C VAL A 151 -14.55 -7.23 1.82
N LEU A 152 -14.41 -6.19 0.98
CA LEU A 152 -15.14 -4.95 1.17
C LEU A 152 -16.65 -5.17 1.17
N ALA A 153 -17.17 -6.00 0.25
CA ALA A 153 -18.60 -6.29 0.16
C ALA A 153 -19.13 -6.98 1.42
N SER A 154 -18.32 -7.80 2.09
CA SER A 154 -18.72 -8.50 3.32
C SER A 154 -18.82 -7.59 4.54
N ILE A 155 -18.04 -6.48 4.55
CA ILE A 155 -17.95 -5.55 5.70
C ILE A 155 -18.44 -4.13 5.37
N PHE A 156 -19.00 -3.92 4.18
CA PHE A 156 -19.32 -2.58 3.68
C PHE A 156 -20.27 -1.85 4.64
N SER A 157 -19.83 -0.68 5.06
CA SER A 157 -20.67 0.28 5.78
C SER A 157 -20.56 1.64 5.10
N ARG A 158 -21.72 2.21 4.75
CA ARG A 158 -21.75 3.52 4.10
C ARG A 158 -21.18 4.63 4.99
N VAL A 159 -21.34 4.51 6.30
CA VAL A 159 -20.86 5.51 7.26
C VAL A 159 -20.04 4.83 8.35
N GLY A 160 -18.83 5.34 8.56
CA GLY A 160 -17.99 5.00 9.69
C GLY A 160 -17.67 6.24 10.52
N VAL A 161 -17.38 6.05 11.80
CA VAL A 161 -16.92 7.11 12.69
C VAL A 161 -15.70 6.62 13.44
N ALA A 162 -14.65 7.45 13.52
CA ALA A 162 -13.51 7.25 14.38
C ALA A 162 -13.42 8.40 15.39
N GLU A 163 -13.21 8.07 16.67
CA GLU A 163 -13.16 9.02 17.77
C GLU A 163 -11.87 8.78 18.56
N PRO A 164 -10.76 9.46 18.25
CA PRO A 164 -9.54 9.39 19.04
C PRO A 164 -9.70 10.11 20.39
N GLU A 165 -8.73 9.90 21.27
CA GLU A 165 -8.74 10.44 22.63
C GLU A 165 -8.63 12.00 22.70
N ASP A 166 -8.21 12.66 21.62
CA ASP A 166 -8.11 14.12 21.52
C ASP A 166 -9.47 14.82 21.42
N GLY A 167 -10.59 14.05 21.36
CA GLY A 167 -11.95 14.55 21.29
C GLY A 167 -12.38 15.01 19.90
N SER A 168 -11.55 14.84 18.88
CA SER A 168 -11.94 15.05 17.49
C SER A 168 -12.78 13.85 16.98
N ARG A 169 -13.44 14.02 15.83
CA ARG A 169 -14.25 12.97 15.19
C ARG A 169 -14.01 12.96 13.71
N LEU A 170 -13.75 11.77 13.17
CA LEU A 170 -13.64 11.57 11.74
C LEU A 170 -14.87 10.77 11.26
N PHE A 171 -15.74 11.45 10.50
CA PHE A 171 -16.84 10.80 9.80
C PHE A 171 -16.36 10.37 8.41
N MET A 172 -16.54 9.10 8.09
CA MET A 172 -16.15 8.52 6.81
C MET A 172 -17.40 8.08 6.06
N VAL A 173 -17.83 8.86 5.06
CA VAL A 173 -18.95 8.50 4.19
C VAL A 173 -18.40 7.86 2.94
N ARG A 174 -18.95 6.72 2.54
CA ARG A 174 -18.49 5.93 1.39
C ARG A 174 -19.68 5.57 0.51
N ASP A 175 -19.47 5.65 -0.79
CA ASP A 175 -20.40 5.11 -1.78
C ASP A 175 -19.62 4.22 -2.76
N VAL A 176 -20.33 3.23 -3.31
CA VAL A 176 -19.79 2.33 -4.34
C VAL A 176 -20.40 2.74 -5.68
N GLU A 177 -19.55 2.90 -6.66
CA GLU A 177 -19.88 3.38 -7.99
C GLU A 177 -19.38 2.41 -9.07
N ASP A 178 -19.81 2.62 -10.31
CA ASP A 178 -19.35 1.88 -11.50
C ASP A 178 -19.36 0.36 -11.31
N ASP A 179 -20.52 -0.21 -10.95
CA ASP A 179 -20.69 -1.66 -10.76
C ASP A 179 -19.67 -2.29 -9.80
N TRP A 180 -19.45 -1.64 -8.66
CA TRP A 180 -18.45 -2.06 -7.68
C TRP A 180 -17.00 -1.94 -8.16
N SER A 181 -16.71 -1.02 -9.05
CA SER A 181 -15.33 -0.79 -9.51
C SER A 181 -14.64 0.36 -8.78
N VAL A 182 -15.41 1.30 -8.24
CA VAL A 182 -14.91 2.50 -7.57
C VAL A 182 -15.57 2.67 -6.21
N VAL A 183 -14.78 3.09 -5.23
CA VAL A 183 -15.29 3.61 -3.94
C VAL A 183 -15.00 5.10 -3.90
N SER A 184 -16.06 5.89 -3.76
CA SER A 184 -15.94 7.32 -3.44
C SER A 184 -16.02 7.52 -1.93
N ASN A 185 -15.21 8.44 -1.43
CA ASN A 185 -15.08 8.76 -0.02
C ASN A 185 -15.27 10.25 0.20
N LEU A 186 -16.08 10.60 1.20
CA LEU A 186 -16.12 11.92 1.82
C LEU A 186 -15.76 11.75 3.30
N TRP A 187 -14.61 12.26 3.69
CA TRP A 187 -14.15 12.23 5.07
C TRP A 187 -14.28 13.62 5.68
N ILE A 188 -14.95 13.71 6.82
CA ILE A 188 -15.23 14.96 7.51
C ILE A 188 -14.60 14.90 8.89
N LEU A 189 -13.50 15.64 9.06
CA LEU A 189 -12.83 15.78 10.35
C LEU A 189 -13.43 16.96 11.11
N VAL A 190 -13.98 16.68 12.29
CA VAL A 190 -14.56 17.68 13.20
C VAL A 190 -13.69 17.77 14.46
N GLY A 191 -13.12 18.93 14.72
CA GLY A 191 -12.26 19.19 15.88
C GLY A 191 -12.00 20.70 16.00
N ASP A 192 -11.61 21.16 17.18
CA ASP A 192 -11.26 22.57 17.47
C ASP A 192 -12.33 23.59 17.01
N GLY A 193 -13.60 23.19 17.05
CA GLY A 193 -14.73 24.03 16.62
C GLY A 193 -14.82 24.23 15.11
N ARG A 194 -14.14 23.40 14.30
CA ARG A 194 -14.11 23.45 12.83
C ARG A 194 -14.44 22.10 12.23
N ALA A 195 -14.91 22.11 10.99
CA ALA A 195 -15.03 20.92 10.15
C ALA A 195 -14.16 21.09 8.90
N ARG A 196 -13.42 20.04 8.54
CA ARG A 196 -12.61 19.96 7.31
C ARG A 196 -13.05 18.75 6.52
N GLU A 197 -13.22 18.91 5.22
CA GLU A 197 -13.74 17.88 4.33
C GLU A 197 -12.66 17.47 3.32
N TYR A 198 -12.54 16.14 3.12
CA TYR A 198 -11.63 15.53 2.18
C TYR A 198 -12.39 14.53 1.32
N SER A 199 -12.38 14.77 0.01
CA SER A 199 -13.04 13.88 -0.96
C SER A 199 -12.00 13.20 -1.83
N PHE A 200 -12.12 11.87 -2.00
CA PHE A 200 -11.27 11.09 -2.87
C PHE A 200 -11.99 9.81 -3.32
N SER A 201 -11.52 9.24 -4.40
CA SER A 201 -12.01 7.95 -4.88
C SER A 201 -10.85 7.04 -5.24
N HIS A 202 -11.10 5.75 -5.25
CA HIS A 202 -10.15 4.75 -5.71
C HIS A 202 -10.86 3.56 -6.33
N ARG A 203 -10.16 2.91 -7.26
CA ARG A 203 -10.62 1.64 -7.82
C ARG A 203 -10.36 0.53 -6.82
N ILE A 204 -11.31 -0.38 -6.77
CA ILE A 204 -11.19 -1.62 -6.02
C ILE A 204 -11.17 -2.79 -6.98
N TYR A 205 -10.41 -3.80 -6.64
CA TYR A 205 -10.20 -4.98 -7.46
C TYR A 205 -10.65 -6.24 -6.75
N SER A 206 -11.34 -7.13 -7.47
CA SER A 206 -11.56 -8.51 -7.03
C SER A 206 -10.28 -9.33 -7.14
N ALA A 207 -10.24 -10.47 -6.48
CA ALA A 207 -9.15 -11.42 -6.60
C ALA A 207 -8.84 -11.80 -8.05
N ARG A 208 -9.89 -12.01 -8.85
CA ARG A 208 -9.76 -12.38 -10.27
C ARG A 208 -9.20 -11.22 -11.10
N GLU A 209 -9.68 -10.02 -10.91
CA GLU A 209 -9.20 -8.84 -11.63
C GLU A 209 -7.73 -8.55 -11.31
N LEU A 210 -7.35 -8.54 -10.02
CA LEU A 210 -5.97 -8.33 -9.62
C LEU A 210 -5.02 -9.38 -10.20
N ARG A 211 -5.41 -10.67 -10.19
CA ARG A 211 -4.65 -11.73 -10.84
C ARG A 211 -4.45 -11.45 -12.32
N GLY A 212 -5.52 -11.11 -13.04
CA GLY A 212 -5.45 -10.80 -14.48
C GLY A 212 -4.55 -9.61 -14.78
N MET A 213 -4.60 -8.57 -13.95
CA MET A 213 -3.72 -7.41 -14.07
C MET A 213 -2.25 -7.75 -13.85
N LEU A 214 -1.93 -8.52 -12.82
CA LEU A 214 -0.56 -8.97 -12.55
C LEU A 214 -0.02 -9.82 -13.70
N GLU A 215 -0.78 -10.79 -14.16
CA GLU A 215 -0.42 -11.63 -15.31
C GLU A 215 -0.27 -10.79 -16.60
N GLY A 216 -1.17 -9.82 -16.83
CA GLY A 216 -1.12 -8.87 -17.95
C GLY A 216 0.06 -7.89 -17.89
N ALA A 217 0.55 -7.57 -16.69
CA ALA A 217 1.77 -6.78 -16.48
C ALA A 217 3.06 -7.62 -16.67
N GLY A 218 2.93 -8.94 -16.84
CA GLY A 218 4.04 -9.86 -17.10
C GLY A 218 4.56 -10.59 -15.88
N PHE A 219 3.91 -10.51 -14.73
CA PHE A 219 4.23 -11.34 -13.57
C PHE A 219 3.86 -12.80 -13.80
N ARG A 220 4.46 -13.70 -13.03
CA ARG A 220 4.26 -15.14 -13.07
C ARG A 220 3.98 -15.66 -11.66
N GLY A 221 3.41 -16.89 -11.59
CA GLY A 221 3.21 -17.58 -10.32
C GLY A 221 2.30 -16.83 -9.33
N VAL A 222 1.29 -16.08 -9.81
CA VAL A 222 0.41 -15.27 -8.97
C VAL A 222 -0.36 -16.15 -8.00
N ARG A 223 -0.13 -15.95 -6.72
CA ARG A 223 -0.84 -16.59 -5.60
C ARG A 223 -1.60 -15.53 -4.83
N LEU A 224 -2.80 -15.86 -4.36
CA LEU A 224 -3.67 -14.96 -3.62
C LEU A 224 -3.98 -15.55 -2.24
N TYR A 225 -3.99 -14.69 -1.22
CA TYR A 225 -4.17 -15.06 0.17
C TYR A 225 -5.15 -14.11 0.87
N GLY A 226 -5.73 -14.57 1.98
CA GLY A 226 -6.68 -13.84 2.81
C GLY A 226 -6.04 -12.88 3.82
N GLY A 227 -4.75 -12.98 3.99
CA GLY A 227 -3.93 -12.16 4.89
C GLY A 227 -2.44 -12.37 4.64
N LEU A 228 -1.59 -11.55 5.26
CA LEU A 228 -0.13 -11.70 5.21
C LEU A 228 0.35 -12.99 5.89
N ASP A 229 -0.47 -13.60 6.74
CA ASP A 229 -0.22 -14.89 7.38
C ASP A 229 -0.32 -16.10 6.43
N GLY A 230 -0.64 -15.86 5.15
CA GLY A 230 -0.79 -16.89 4.14
C GLY A 230 -2.08 -17.69 4.21
N SER A 231 -3.07 -17.26 5.00
CA SER A 231 -4.41 -17.85 5.05
C SER A 231 -5.09 -17.85 3.68
N ASP A 232 -5.99 -18.78 3.44
CA ASP A 232 -6.71 -18.88 2.16
C ASP A 232 -7.58 -17.64 1.90
N TYR A 233 -7.67 -17.23 0.63
CA TYR A 233 -8.60 -16.18 0.22
C TYR A 233 -10.00 -16.75 0.05
N ASP A 234 -10.73 -16.81 1.15
CA ASP A 234 -12.10 -17.34 1.24
C ASP A 234 -13.05 -16.32 1.91
N THR A 235 -14.20 -16.78 2.38
CA THR A 235 -15.21 -15.94 3.05
C THR A 235 -14.77 -15.40 4.41
N GLY A 236 -13.69 -15.93 4.98
CA GLY A 236 -13.06 -15.46 6.23
C GLY A 236 -11.91 -14.48 6.00
N ALA A 237 -11.54 -14.22 4.75
CA ALA A 237 -10.43 -13.34 4.41
C ALA A 237 -10.63 -11.92 4.95
N SER A 238 -9.58 -11.35 5.52
CA SER A 238 -9.58 -9.96 6.01
C SER A 238 -8.96 -8.98 5.03
N ARG A 239 -8.14 -9.47 4.10
CA ARG A 239 -7.43 -8.71 3.07
C ARG A 239 -7.37 -9.54 1.78
N LEU A 240 -7.03 -8.86 0.68
CA LEU A 240 -6.58 -9.51 -0.55
C LEU A 240 -5.07 -9.30 -0.65
N VAL A 241 -4.31 -10.35 -0.40
CA VAL A 241 -2.86 -10.34 -0.55
C VAL A 241 -2.48 -11.10 -1.80
N ALA A 242 -1.67 -10.48 -2.66
CA ALA A 242 -1.14 -11.10 -3.86
C ALA A 242 0.39 -11.23 -3.77
N VAL A 243 0.89 -12.40 -4.08
CA VAL A 243 2.33 -12.66 -4.27
C VAL A 243 2.55 -13.09 -5.72
N ALA A 244 3.49 -12.45 -6.39
CA ALA A 244 3.80 -12.73 -7.78
C ALA A 244 5.30 -12.54 -8.05
N SER A 245 5.86 -13.18 -9.07
CA SER A 245 7.29 -13.07 -9.39
C SER A 245 7.50 -12.42 -10.75
N ALA A 246 8.56 -11.64 -10.88
CA ALA A 246 9.10 -11.26 -12.18
C ALA A 246 9.59 -12.53 -12.91
N PRO A 247 9.52 -12.59 -14.27
CA PRO A 247 10.06 -13.72 -15.00
C PRO A 247 11.55 -13.93 -14.72
N GLU A 248 11.99 -15.17 -14.68
CA GLU A 248 13.41 -15.53 -14.72
C GLU A 248 14.05 -15.06 -16.05
N GLU A 249 15.34 -14.85 -16.06
CA GLU A 249 16.04 -14.67 -17.35
C GLU A 249 15.83 -15.93 -18.21
N ALA A 250 15.52 -15.72 -19.49
CA ALA A 250 15.45 -16.83 -20.41
C ALA A 250 16.83 -17.52 -20.44
N SER A 251 16.87 -18.78 -20.00
CA SER A 251 18.08 -19.59 -20.14
C SER A 251 18.42 -19.65 -21.62
N GLY A 252 19.49 -18.93 -22.05
CA GLY A 252 19.96 -18.87 -23.42
C GLY A 252 20.55 -20.21 -23.89
#